data_820fdc4a14f445db363db2731c203608
#
_entry.id   820fdc4a14f445db363db2731c203608
#
_cell.length_a   1.000
_cell.length_b   1.000
_cell.length_c   1.000
_cell.angle_alpha   90.00
_cell.angle_beta   90.00
_cell.angle_gamma   90.00
#
_symmetry.space_group_name_H-M   'P 1'
#
loop_
_entity.id
_entity.type
_entity.pdbx_description
1 polymer ?
#
loop_
_entity_poly.entity_id
_entity_poly.type
_entity_poly.pdbx_seq_one_letter_code
_entity_poly.pdbx_strand_id
1 'polypeptide(L)'
;MLIINDEEARALSGEYSIAKAARKILKMGPRFLVIKKGEHGALLFSGNEIFFAPALPMEDVFDPTGAGDVFAGGFMGYLAKTKNLSFTNMKRAIIYGSAMASFCVEKFGPQRLLEIQQRQIQKRVGEFVDLVKFRIK
;
A
#
# COMPACT_ATOMS: atom_id res chain seq x y z
N MET A 1 -0.53 14.65 0.56
CA MET A 1 -0.33 13.21 0.81
C MET A 1 1.13 12.85 0.55
N LEU A 2 1.69 11.94 1.35
CA LEU A 2 3.06 11.43 1.20
C LEU A 2 3.02 9.90 1.22
N ILE A 3 3.76 9.27 0.29
CA ILE A 3 3.96 7.82 0.23
C ILE A 3 5.46 7.56 0.28
N ILE A 4 5.92 6.90 1.31
CA ILE A 4 7.34 6.60 1.54
C ILE A 4 7.51 5.19 2.11
N ASN A 5 8.74 4.68 2.11
CA ASN A 5 9.05 3.44 2.81
C ASN A 5 9.44 3.72 4.28
N ASP A 6 9.62 2.66 5.06
CA ASP A 6 9.93 2.76 6.49
C ASP A 6 11.32 3.37 6.76
N GLU A 7 12.32 3.10 5.93
CA GLU A 7 13.66 3.70 6.04
C GLU A 7 13.61 5.21 5.75
N GLU A 8 12.89 5.59 4.70
CA GLU A 8 12.66 7.00 4.37
C GLU A 8 11.89 7.74 5.48
N ALA A 9 10.91 7.08 6.09
CA ALA A 9 10.16 7.64 7.22
C ALA A 9 11.06 7.88 8.43
N ARG A 10 11.95 6.95 8.76
CA ARG A 10 12.93 7.10 9.84
C ARG A 10 13.93 8.21 9.53
N ALA A 11 14.45 8.25 8.32
CA ALA A 11 15.39 9.30 7.89
C ALA A 11 14.77 10.70 7.95
N LEU A 12 13.55 10.84 7.44
CA LEU A 12 12.83 12.12 7.40
C LEU A 12 12.47 12.62 8.81
N SER A 13 12.06 11.73 9.69
CA SER A 13 11.58 12.08 11.03
C SER A 13 12.67 12.13 12.10
N GLY A 14 13.77 11.39 11.91
CA GLY A 14 14.77 11.15 12.93
C GLY A 14 14.31 10.18 14.04
N GLU A 15 13.16 9.49 13.82
CA GLU A 15 12.55 8.57 14.80
C GLU A 15 12.67 7.13 14.31
N TYR A 16 13.10 6.23 15.21
CA TYR A 16 13.14 4.80 14.88
C TYR A 16 11.74 4.17 14.87
N SER A 17 10.90 4.55 15.84
CA SER A 17 9.51 4.07 15.94
C SER A 17 8.67 4.61 14.79
N ILE A 18 8.05 3.72 14.02
CA ILE A 18 7.18 4.11 12.89
C ILE A 18 5.99 4.96 13.36
N ALA A 19 5.40 4.65 14.52
CA ALA A 19 4.30 5.44 15.06
C ALA A 19 4.72 6.87 15.43
N LYS A 20 5.91 7.03 16.03
CA LYS A 20 6.49 8.36 16.33
C LYS A 20 6.87 9.10 15.05
N ALA A 21 7.50 8.40 14.10
CA ALA A 21 7.85 8.93 12.80
C ALA A 21 6.62 9.48 12.08
N ALA A 22 5.54 8.70 12.02
CA ALA A 22 4.29 9.09 11.37
C ALA A 22 3.69 10.35 11.99
N ARG A 23 3.62 10.44 13.33
CA ARG A 23 3.10 11.64 14.01
C ARG A 23 3.93 12.88 13.69
N LYS A 24 5.25 12.73 13.63
CA LYS A 24 6.16 13.83 13.33
C LYS A 24 6.02 14.29 11.88
N ILE A 25 5.94 13.34 10.94
CA ILE A 25 5.78 13.63 9.52
C ILE A 25 4.42 14.29 9.23
N LEU A 26 3.33 13.83 9.85
CA LEU A 26 2.02 14.46 9.69
C LEU A 26 2.01 15.91 10.14
N LYS A 27 2.79 16.28 11.17
CA LYS A 27 2.97 17.67 11.60
C LYS A 27 3.73 18.54 10.60
N MET A 28 4.47 17.93 9.65
CA MET A 28 5.17 18.64 8.58
C MET A 28 4.24 19.09 7.44
N GLY A 29 2.97 18.62 7.42
CA GLY A 29 1.95 19.11 6.50
C GLY A 29 1.08 18.10 5.78
N PRO A 30 1.52 16.86 5.46
CA PRO A 30 0.66 15.95 4.73
C PRO A 30 -0.55 15.51 5.57
N ARG A 31 -1.73 15.56 4.96
CA ARG A 31 -2.98 15.07 5.59
C ARG A 31 -3.01 13.54 5.68
N PHE A 32 -2.46 12.86 4.69
CA PHE A 32 -2.37 11.41 4.62
C PHE A 32 -0.92 10.99 4.44
N LEU A 33 -0.51 9.98 5.17
CA LEU A 33 0.81 9.37 5.10
C LEU A 33 0.67 7.87 4.91
N VAL A 34 1.30 7.34 3.87
CA VAL A 34 1.44 5.90 3.64
C VAL A 34 2.90 5.52 3.87
N ILE A 35 3.14 4.59 4.78
CA ILE A 35 4.46 4.01 5.03
C ILE A 35 4.45 2.57 4.54
N LYS A 36 5.21 2.28 3.49
CA LYS A 36 5.38 0.95 2.94
C LYS A 36 6.46 0.19 3.71
N LYS A 37 6.23 -1.08 3.96
CA LYS A 37 7.15 -1.96 4.70
C LYS A 37 7.49 -3.24 3.92
N GLY A 38 7.52 -3.16 2.59
CA GLY A 38 7.83 -4.29 1.73
C GLY A 38 6.91 -5.49 1.98
N GLU A 39 7.49 -6.65 2.25
CA GLU A 39 6.77 -7.89 2.56
C GLU A 39 5.92 -7.83 3.84
N HIS A 40 6.14 -6.82 4.69
CA HIS A 40 5.41 -6.61 5.93
C HIS A 40 4.19 -5.68 5.78
N GLY A 41 3.80 -5.36 4.53
CA GLY A 41 2.61 -4.58 4.26
C GLY A 41 2.82 -3.07 4.28
N ALA A 42 1.75 -2.32 4.54
CA ALA A 42 1.76 -0.87 4.56
C ALA A 42 0.85 -0.31 5.67
N LEU A 43 1.22 0.85 6.17
CA LEU A 43 0.45 1.59 7.17
C LEU A 43 -0.05 2.89 6.57
N LEU A 44 -1.32 3.20 6.79
CA LEU A 44 -1.93 4.48 6.46
C LEU A 44 -2.21 5.25 7.75
N PHE A 45 -1.78 6.50 7.78
CA PHE A 45 -2.02 7.42 8.89
C PHE A 45 -2.74 8.68 8.41
N SER A 46 -3.73 9.12 9.20
CA SER A 46 -4.39 10.42 9.00
C SER A 46 -4.96 10.90 10.34
N GLY A 47 -4.46 12.00 10.85
CA GLY A 47 -4.84 12.45 12.20
C GLY A 47 -4.56 11.37 13.24
N ASN A 48 -5.60 10.90 13.93
CA ASN A 48 -5.51 9.81 14.91
C ASN A 48 -5.91 8.44 14.34
N GLU A 49 -6.25 8.38 13.06
CA GLU A 49 -6.66 7.14 12.39
C GLU A 49 -5.45 6.42 11.83
N ILE A 50 -5.43 5.10 12.01
CA ILE A 50 -4.39 4.20 11.50
C ILE A 50 -5.07 3.00 10.84
N PHE A 51 -4.58 2.60 9.68
CA PHE A 51 -4.99 1.38 9.00
C PHE A 51 -3.75 0.59 8.58
N PHE A 52 -3.77 -0.70 8.86
CA PHE A 52 -2.74 -1.64 8.41
C PHE A 52 -3.26 -2.49 7.26
N ALA A 53 -2.54 -2.49 6.15
CA ALA A 53 -2.75 -3.37 5.03
C ALA A 53 -1.63 -4.42 4.98
N PRO A 54 -1.95 -5.73 4.98
CA PRO A 54 -0.92 -6.76 4.85
C PRO A 54 -0.34 -6.75 3.45
N ALA A 55 0.86 -7.32 3.30
CA ALA A 55 1.31 -7.80 2.00
C ALA A 55 0.73 -9.20 1.77
N LEU A 56 0.49 -9.57 0.52
CA LEU A 56 0.10 -10.93 0.17
C LEU A 56 1.34 -11.84 0.30
N PRO A 57 1.26 -12.94 1.08
CA PRO A 57 2.36 -13.89 1.15
C PRO A 57 2.58 -14.53 -0.23
N MET A 58 3.79 -14.41 -0.76
CA MET A 58 4.20 -14.95 -2.06
C MET A 58 5.37 -15.91 -1.83
N GLU A 59 5.26 -17.14 -2.35
CA GLU A 59 6.35 -18.11 -2.26
C GLU A 59 7.50 -17.72 -3.20
N ASP A 60 7.16 -17.31 -4.41
CA ASP A 60 8.11 -16.92 -5.44
C ASP A 60 8.01 -15.41 -5.75
N VAL A 61 9.08 -14.69 -5.50
CA VAL A 61 9.24 -13.29 -5.90
C VAL A 61 10.39 -13.23 -6.92
N PHE A 62 10.05 -12.94 -8.18
CA PHE A 62 11.04 -12.87 -9.25
C PHE A 62 11.87 -11.60 -9.17
N ASP A 63 11.21 -10.44 -9.11
CA ASP A 63 11.89 -9.15 -9.10
C ASP A 63 11.05 -8.11 -8.35
N PRO A 64 11.51 -7.64 -7.17
CA PRO A 64 10.81 -6.60 -6.42
C PRO A 64 11.04 -5.18 -6.96
N THR A 65 11.90 -5.02 -7.99
CA THR A 65 12.23 -3.72 -8.55
C THR A 65 10.98 -3.05 -9.13
N GLY A 66 10.73 -1.82 -8.72
CA GLY A 66 9.58 -1.03 -9.20
C GLY A 66 8.25 -1.35 -8.50
N ALA A 67 8.20 -2.32 -7.60
CA ALA A 67 6.98 -2.66 -6.86
C ALA A 67 6.43 -1.47 -6.06
N GLY A 68 7.30 -0.65 -5.51
CA GLY A 68 6.92 0.58 -4.81
C GLY A 68 6.25 1.61 -5.71
N ASP A 69 6.75 1.79 -6.91
CA ASP A 69 6.18 2.70 -7.91
C ASP A 69 4.84 2.18 -8.44
N VAL A 70 4.74 0.87 -8.64
CA VAL A 70 3.48 0.21 -9.04
C VAL A 70 2.43 0.31 -7.93
N PHE A 71 2.82 0.16 -6.68
CA PHE A 71 1.94 0.42 -5.54
C PHE A 71 1.39 1.84 -5.58
N ALA A 72 2.26 2.83 -5.71
CA ALA A 72 1.85 4.23 -5.79
C ALA A 72 0.93 4.49 -6.99
N GLY A 73 1.25 3.92 -8.15
CA GLY A 73 0.41 4.01 -9.35
C GLY A 73 -0.98 3.40 -9.16
N GLY A 74 -1.08 2.21 -8.59
CA GLY A 74 -2.34 1.54 -8.30
C GLY A 74 -3.18 2.30 -7.27
N PHE A 75 -2.55 2.78 -6.22
CA PHE A 75 -3.16 3.61 -5.19
C PHE A 75 -3.73 4.92 -5.77
N MET A 76 -2.91 5.67 -6.49
CA MET A 76 -3.33 6.93 -7.10
C MET A 76 -4.37 6.72 -8.19
N GLY A 77 -4.24 5.68 -9.01
CA GLY A 77 -5.22 5.33 -10.04
C GLY A 77 -6.59 5.04 -9.46
N TYR A 78 -6.67 4.32 -8.34
CA TYR A 78 -7.92 4.08 -7.64
C TYR A 78 -8.55 5.36 -7.10
N LEU A 79 -7.76 6.25 -6.49
CA LEU A 79 -8.24 7.54 -6.00
C LEU A 79 -8.72 8.43 -7.14
N ALA A 80 -8.01 8.48 -8.26
CA ALA A 80 -8.40 9.25 -9.44
C ALA A 80 -9.75 8.77 -10.01
N LYS A 81 -9.94 7.45 -10.04
CA LYS A 81 -11.20 6.84 -10.50
C LYS A 81 -12.38 7.13 -9.58
N THR A 82 -12.17 7.03 -8.27
CA THR A 82 -13.24 7.17 -7.27
C THR A 82 -13.50 8.61 -6.86
N LYS A 83 -12.55 9.51 -7.05
CA LYS A 83 -12.62 10.93 -6.66
C LYS A 83 -13.07 11.15 -5.22
N ASN A 84 -12.67 10.25 -4.33
CA ASN A 84 -13.08 10.25 -2.93
C ASN A 84 -11.83 10.11 -2.03
N LEU A 85 -11.58 11.13 -1.20
CA LEU A 85 -10.43 11.19 -0.29
C LEU A 85 -10.81 10.89 1.17
N SER A 86 -11.94 10.22 1.42
CA SER A 86 -12.28 9.73 2.76
C SER A 86 -11.27 8.68 3.23
N PHE A 87 -11.08 8.57 4.54
CA PHE A 87 -10.18 7.56 5.11
C PHE A 87 -10.59 6.14 4.72
N THR A 88 -11.90 5.86 4.69
CA THR A 88 -12.44 4.57 4.24
C THR A 88 -12.06 4.26 2.79
N ASN A 89 -12.12 5.26 1.89
CA ASN A 89 -11.71 5.06 0.50
C ASN A 89 -10.19 4.93 0.36
N MET A 90 -9.42 5.64 1.18
CA MET A 90 -7.96 5.49 1.25
C MET A 90 -7.54 4.05 1.62
N LYS A 91 -8.26 3.40 2.55
CA LYS A 91 -8.03 1.98 2.88
C LYS A 91 -8.16 1.09 1.65
N ARG A 92 -9.24 1.30 0.85
CA ARG A 92 -9.43 0.56 -0.41
C ARG A 92 -8.32 0.83 -1.41
N ALA A 93 -7.91 2.09 -1.54
CA ALA A 93 -6.83 2.50 -2.43
C ALA A 93 -5.51 1.79 -2.09
N ILE A 94 -5.19 1.61 -0.80
CA ILE A 94 -4.00 0.86 -0.36
C ILE A 94 -4.08 -0.60 -0.79
N ILE A 95 -5.24 -1.24 -0.65
CA ILE A 95 -5.42 -2.63 -1.07
C ILE A 95 -5.25 -2.75 -2.60
N TYR A 96 -5.78 -1.82 -3.38
CA TYR A 96 -5.56 -1.79 -4.83
C TYR A 96 -4.08 -1.60 -5.19
N GLY A 97 -3.40 -0.68 -4.52
CA GLY A 97 -1.95 -0.47 -4.69
C GLY A 97 -1.15 -1.73 -4.36
N SER A 98 -1.48 -2.39 -3.25
CA SER A 98 -0.86 -3.64 -2.82
C SER A 98 -1.11 -4.78 -3.80
N ALA A 99 -2.34 -4.89 -4.33
CA ALA A 99 -2.69 -5.87 -5.36
C ALA A 99 -1.87 -5.66 -6.64
N MET A 100 -1.77 -4.44 -7.12
CA MET A 100 -0.97 -4.11 -8.30
C MET A 100 0.51 -4.42 -8.08
N ALA A 101 1.07 -4.03 -6.94
CA ALA A 101 2.45 -4.34 -6.58
C ALA A 101 2.71 -5.85 -6.52
N SER A 102 1.76 -6.66 -6.04
CA SER A 102 1.89 -8.12 -5.99
C SER A 102 2.01 -8.76 -7.37
N PHE A 103 1.37 -8.19 -8.38
CA PHE A 103 1.53 -8.64 -9.77
C PHE A 103 2.90 -8.25 -10.34
N CYS A 104 3.44 -7.09 -9.97
CA CYS A 104 4.73 -6.61 -10.45
C CYS A 104 5.86 -7.59 -10.11
N VAL A 105 5.83 -8.21 -8.94
CA VAL A 105 6.89 -9.13 -8.48
C VAL A 105 6.80 -10.54 -9.07
N GLU A 106 5.72 -10.87 -9.78
CA GLU A 106 5.52 -12.19 -10.41
C GLU A 106 6.40 -12.41 -11.66
N LYS A 107 6.84 -11.34 -12.32
CA LYS A 107 7.69 -11.37 -13.52
C LYS A 107 8.70 -10.24 -13.51
N PHE A 108 9.72 -10.35 -14.36
CA PHE A 108 10.71 -9.29 -14.55
C PHE A 108 10.09 -8.06 -15.20
N GLY A 109 10.42 -6.87 -14.66
CA GLY A 109 9.98 -5.59 -15.20
C GLY A 109 8.44 -5.45 -15.25
N PRO A 110 7.91 -4.67 -16.20
CA PRO A 110 6.48 -4.40 -16.31
C PRO A 110 5.69 -5.50 -17.04
N GLN A 111 6.29 -6.62 -17.41
CA GLN A 111 5.67 -7.64 -18.27
C GLN A 111 4.32 -8.11 -17.74
N ARG A 112 4.26 -8.44 -16.45
CA ARG A 112 3.01 -8.93 -15.83
C ARG A 112 1.90 -7.88 -15.83
N LEU A 113 2.27 -6.60 -15.67
CA LEU A 113 1.31 -5.49 -15.67
C LEU A 113 0.66 -5.27 -17.03
N LEU A 114 1.36 -5.54 -18.12
CA LEU A 114 0.83 -5.43 -19.48
C LEU A 114 -0.19 -6.53 -19.81
N GLU A 115 -0.14 -7.65 -19.10
CA GLU A 115 -0.99 -8.82 -19.31
C GLU A 115 -2.23 -8.85 -18.42
N ILE A 116 -2.28 -8.02 -17.37
CA ILE A 116 -3.34 -8.06 -16.36
C ILE A 116 -4.66 -7.52 -16.90
N GLN A 117 -5.73 -8.26 -16.62
CA GLN A 117 -7.11 -7.87 -16.87
C GLN A 117 -7.81 -7.44 -15.57
N GLN A 118 -8.82 -6.58 -15.70
CA GLN A 118 -9.60 -6.08 -14.56
C GLN A 118 -10.14 -7.19 -13.65
N ARG A 119 -10.58 -8.30 -14.22
CA ARG A 119 -11.07 -9.45 -13.46
C ARG A 119 -10.00 -10.05 -12.54
N GLN A 120 -8.74 -10.11 -13.00
CA GLN A 120 -7.62 -10.62 -12.21
C GLN A 120 -7.29 -9.67 -11.05
N ILE A 121 -7.39 -8.36 -11.27
CA ILE A 121 -7.20 -7.36 -10.22
C ILE A 121 -8.26 -7.53 -9.14
N GLN A 122 -9.55 -7.67 -9.52
CA GLN A 122 -10.64 -7.85 -8.57
C GLN A 122 -10.49 -9.14 -7.76
N LYS A 123 -10.06 -10.23 -8.39
CA LYS A 123 -9.78 -11.49 -7.71
C LYS A 123 -8.65 -11.31 -6.68
N ARG A 124 -7.55 -10.66 -7.05
CA ARG A 124 -6.41 -10.39 -6.17
C ARG A 124 -6.81 -9.51 -4.98
N VAL A 125 -7.61 -8.48 -5.20
CA VAL A 125 -8.18 -7.66 -4.12
C VAL A 125 -9.01 -8.51 -3.16
N GLY A 126 -9.79 -9.45 -3.67
CA GLY A 126 -10.55 -10.41 -2.86
C GLY A 126 -9.63 -11.29 -1.98
N GLU A 127 -8.49 -11.72 -2.50
CA GLU A 127 -7.48 -12.48 -1.73
C GLU A 127 -6.94 -11.67 -0.55
N PHE A 128 -6.69 -10.37 -0.72
CA PHE A 128 -6.28 -9.48 0.37
C PHE A 128 -7.37 -9.35 1.45
N VAL A 129 -8.63 -9.24 1.03
CA VAL A 129 -9.75 -9.17 1.98
C VAL A 129 -9.87 -10.47 2.77
N ASP A 130 -9.78 -11.61 2.09
CA ASP A 130 -9.89 -12.93 2.73
C ASP A 130 -8.74 -13.20 3.71
N LEU A 131 -7.55 -12.68 3.41
CA LEU A 131 -6.38 -12.83 4.28
C LEU A 131 -6.56 -12.22 5.66
N VAL A 132 -7.31 -11.13 5.78
CA VAL A 132 -7.45 -10.38 7.03
C VAL A 132 -8.81 -10.49 7.68
N LYS A 133 -9.83 -11.01 6.98
CA LYS A 133 -11.17 -11.11 7.57
C LYS A 133 -11.25 -12.24 8.59
N PHE A 134 -11.90 -11.97 9.69
CA PHE A 134 -12.20 -12.94 10.74
C PHE A 134 -13.51 -12.62 11.42
N ARG A 135 -14.04 -13.59 12.16
CA ARG A 135 -15.22 -13.40 13.00
C ARG A 135 -14.83 -13.63 14.46
N ILE A 136 -15.36 -12.78 15.33
CA ILE A 136 -15.17 -12.96 16.79
C ILE A 136 -16.17 -13.98 17.33
N LYS A 137 -17.33 -14.03 16.71
CA LYS A 137 -18.38 -15.05 16.94
C LYS A 137 -19.25 -15.23 15.71
#